data_2d9ee5624ddc0fb555995a4bba40c071
#
_entry.id   2d9ee5624ddc0fb555995a4bba40c071
#
_cell.length_a   1.000
_cell.length_b   1.000
_cell.length_c   1.000
_cell.angle_alpha   90.00
_cell.angle_beta   90.00
_cell.angle_gamma   90.00
#
_symmetry.space_group_name_H-M   'P 1'
#
loop_
_entity.id
_entity.type
_entity.pdbx_description
1 polymer ?
#
loop_
_entity_poly.entity_id
_entity_poly.type
_entity_poly.pdbx_seq_one_letter_code
_entity_poly.pdbx_strand_id
1 'polypeptide(L)'
;MILNRCELVLQALMRDDSAKEQKAMMPKIAPELPGAEIYYVERFIDAESATRLLDLLLSRPEWSRRRFMGQLVPRSEIYMGDPGTNYTYSNRAYVPLPWIPEVDALRQKVQHATGKEFNSVLMNLYRDGNDSVAAHSDAEPEYGRNPVIASLSLGAERLFRMKQINGNARWEITLRHGSLLVMAGETQHNWRHEIPKDPTCNQPRINLTFRRIIDVNG
;
A
#
# COMPACT_ATOMS: atom_id res chain seq x y z
N MET A 1 1.82 20.82 -28.26
CA MET A 1 2.86 20.35 -27.31
C MET A 1 2.36 19.01 -26.78
N ILE A 2 3.05 17.92 -27.13
CA ILE A 2 2.66 16.56 -26.68
C ILE A 2 3.17 16.45 -25.25
N LEU A 3 2.26 16.28 -24.30
CA LEU A 3 2.60 16.04 -22.89
C LEU A 3 3.44 14.77 -22.78
N ASN A 4 4.46 14.81 -21.93
CA ASN A 4 5.24 13.60 -21.65
C ASN A 4 4.41 12.62 -20.77
N ARG A 5 4.89 11.38 -20.67
CA ARG A 5 4.19 10.29 -19.97
C ARG A 5 3.89 10.62 -18.49
N CYS A 6 4.80 11.31 -17.81
CA CYS A 6 4.67 11.74 -16.42
C CYS A 6 3.61 12.82 -16.25
N GLU A 7 3.57 13.82 -17.15
CA GLU A 7 2.56 14.89 -17.15
C GLU A 7 1.14 14.34 -17.35
N LEU A 8 0.99 13.32 -18.20
CA LEU A 8 -0.31 12.66 -18.41
C LEU A 8 -0.79 11.90 -17.16
N VAL A 9 0.10 11.23 -16.42
CA VAL A 9 -0.24 10.56 -15.15
C VAL A 9 -0.66 11.59 -14.11
N LEU A 10 0.11 12.66 -13.92
CA LEU A 10 -0.21 13.74 -12.99
C LEU A 10 -1.55 14.39 -13.29
N GLN A 11 -1.80 14.74 -14.57
CA GLN A 11 -3.07 15.34 -14.95
C GLN A 11 -4.26 14.42 -14.71
N ALA A 12 -4.12 13.10 -14.94
CA ALA A 12 -5.17 12.14 -14.70
C ALA A 12 -5.47 11.99 -13.21
N LEU A 13 -4.43 11.91 -12.37
CA LEU A 13 -4.59 11.83 -10.91
C LEU A 13 -5.22 13.11 -10.31
N MET A 14 -4.96 14.28 -10.91
CA MET A 14 -5.47 15.58 -10.44
C MET A 14 -6.86 15.96 -10.97
N ARG A 15 -7.30 15.39 -12.11
CA ARG A 15 -8.60 15.74 -12.75
C ARG A 15 -9.82 15.10 -12.10
N ASP A 16 -9.64 14.21 -11.15
CA ASP A 16 -10.76 13.50 -10.54
C ASP A 16 -11.40 14.37 -9.44
N ASP A 17 -12.34 15.24 -9.86
CA ASP A 17 -13.15 16.10 -8.99
C ASP A 17 -14.09 15.29 -8.03
N SER A 18 -14.15 13.97 -8.18
CA SER A 18 -14.90 13.06 -7.32
C SER A 18 -14.31 12.94 -5.90
N ALA A 19 -13.15 13.53 -5.64
CA ALA A 19 -12.48 13.48 -4.33
C ALA A 19 -13.34 14.04 -3.18
N LYS A 20 -14.24 15.01 -3.45
CA LYS A 20 -15.20 15.51 -2.45
C LYS A 20 -16.28 14.47 -2.12
N GLU A 21 -16.68 13.67 -3.10
CA GLU A 21 -17.63 12.58 -2.93
C GLU A 21 -16.96 11.35 -2.30
N GLN A 22 -15.67 11.10 -2.57
CA GLN A 22 -14.93 9.95 -2.04
C GLN A 22 -14.73 9.98 -0.52
N LYS A 23 -14.62 11.16 0.12
CA LYS A 23 -14.57 11.26 1.59
C LYS A 23 -15.84 10.76 2.27
N ALA A 24 -16.97 10.83 1.58
CA ALA A 24 -18.26 10.32 2.05
C ALA A 24 -18.47 8.83 1.72
N MET A 25 -17.58 8.19 0.96
CA MET A 25 -17.82 6.92 0.30
C MET A 25 -16.74 5.85 0.52
N MET A 26 -15.94 5.93 1.58
CA MET A 26 -15.12 4.76 1.94
C MET A 26 -15.98 3.76 2.73
N PRO A 27 -16.58 2.76 2.09
CA PRO A 27 -17.42 1.81 2.80
C PRO A 27 -16.56 0.98 3.75
N LYS A 28 -16.96 0.94 5.01
CA LYS A 28 -16.45 -0.04 5.94
C LYS A 28 -16.94 -1.41 5.49
N ILE A 29 -15.99 -2.31 5.25
CA ILE A 29 -16.27 -3.70 4.87
C ILE A 29 -15.96 -4.63 6.05
N ALA A 30 -16.56 -5.82 6.04
CA ALA A 30 -16.36 -6.84 7.07
C ALA A 30 -16.57 -6.30 8.52
N PRO A 31 -17.70 -5.62 8.81
CA PRO A 31 -17.95 -5.03 10.12
C PRO A 31 -18.09 -6.08 11.24
N GLU A 32 -18.31 -7.34 10.87
CA GLU A 32 -18.43 -8.48 11.78
C GLU A 32 -17.09 -8.97 12.34
N LEU A 33 -15.97 -8.51 11.80
CA LEU A 33 -14.65 -8.96 12.26
C LEU A 33 -14.27 -8.24 13.56
N PRO A 34 -14.10 -8.98 14.67
CA PRO A 34 -13.85 -8.38 15.97
C PRO A 34 -12.47 -7.66 15.99
N GLY A 35 -12.49 -6.40 16.40
CA GLY A 35 -11.26 -5.57 16.48
C GLY A 35 -10.64 -5.25 15.13
N ALA A 36 -11.36 -5.42 14.02
CA ALA A 36 -10.95 -4.96 12.70
C ALA A 36 -11.73 -3.72 12.26
N GLU A 37 -11.02 -2.80 11.64
CA GLU A 37 -11.59 -1.63 10.99
C GLU A 37 -11.01 -1.52 9.59
N ILE A 38 -11.80 -1.97 8.59
CA ILE A 38 -11.34 -2.15 7.21
C ILE A 38 -12.27 -1.40 6.27
N TYR A 39 -11.68 -0.65 5.34
CA TYR A 39 -12.38 0.06 4.28
C TYR A 39 -11.81 -0.36 2.94
N TYR A 40 -12.64 -0.42 1.90
CA TYR A 40 -12.22 -0.81 0.57
C TYR A 40 -12.95 -0.02 -0.50
N VAL A 41 -12.18 0.53 -1.43
CA VAL A 41 -12.68 1.20 -2.63
C VAL A 41 -12.12 0.47 -3.84
N GLU A 42 -12.98 -0.23 -4.57
CA GLU A 42 -12.56 -1.09 -5.67
C GLU A 42 -11.92 -0.33 -6.84
N ARG A 43 -12.43 0.86 -7.12
CA ARG A 43 -11.94 1.76 -8.18
C ARG A 43 -11.56 3.11 -7.60
N PHE A 44 -10.54 3.13 -6.77
CA PHE A 44 -10.05 4.36 -6.15
C PHE A 44 -9.37 5.28 -7.16
N ILE A 45 -8.68 4.71 -8.12
CA ILE A 45 -8.24 5.38 -9.35
C ILE A 45 -8.74 4.60 -10.55
N ASP A 46 -9.03 5.30 -11.64
CA ASP A 46 -9.50 4.67 -12.86
C ASP A 46 -8.45 3.73 -13.48
N ALA A 47 -8.90 2.79 -14.30
CA ALA A 47 -8.04 1.75 -14.83
C ALA A 47 -6.92 2.28 -15.74
N GLU A 48 -7.18 3.37 -16.49
CA GLU A 48 -6.19 3.97 -17.37
C GLU A 48 -5.07 4.64 -16.59
N SER A 49 -5.43 5.45 -15.57
CA SER A 49 -4.48 6.07 -14.63
C SER A 49 -3.67 5.04 -13.86
N ALA A 50 -4.34 3.98 -13.38
CA ALA A 50 -3.69 2.88 -12.68
C ALA A 50 -2.68 2.14 -13.56
N THR A 51 -3.00 1.88 -14.84
CA THR A 51 -2.09 1.24 -15.79
C THR A 51 -0.90 2.13 -16.10
N ARG A 52 -1.11 3.41 -16.36
CA ARG A 52 0.00 4.36 -16.62
C ARG A 52 0.95 4.45 -15.43
N LEU A 53 0.39 4.49 -14.22
CA LEU A 53 1.20 4.53 -12.99
C LEU A 53 1.96 3.22 -12.78
N LEU A 54 1.34 2.06 -13.05
CA LEU A 54 2.00 0.76 -13.01
C LEU A 54 3.21 0.73 -13.94
N ASP A 55 3.04 1.12 -15.19
CA ASP A 55 4.11 1.13 -16.21
C ASP A 55 5.27 2.06 -15.83
N LEU A 56 4.93 3.25 -15.29
CA LEU A 56 5.92 4.19 -14.78
C LEU A 56 6.74 3.56 -13.66
N LEU A 57 6.07 2.98 -12.67
CA LEU A 57 6.73 2.40 -11.50
C LEU A 57 7.53 1.14 -11.85
N LEU A 58 7.06 0.30 -12.76
CA LEU A 58 7.81 -0.88 -13.23
C LEU A 58 9.14 -0.50 -13.88
N SER A 59 9.23 0.67 -14.53
CA SER A 59 10.45 1.15 -15.18
C SER A 59 11.49 1.76 -14.23
N ARG A 60 11.17 1.88 -12.93
CA ARG A 60 12.08 2.50 -11.94
C ARG A 60 13.32 1.63 -11.70
N PRO A 61 14.53 2.23 -11.68
CA PRO A 61 15.77 1.49 -11.44
C PRO A 61 16.00 1.16 -9.95
N GLU A 62 15.27 1.80 -9.03
CA GLU A 62 15.51 1.70 -7.59
C GLU A 62 14.94 0.43 -6.95
N TRP A 63 14.23 -0.42 -7.70
CA TRP A 63 13.73 -1.69 -7.19
C TRP A 63 14.87 -2.56 -6.65
N SER A 64 14.80 -2.91 -5.37
CA SER A 64 15.78 -3.75 -4.70
C SER A 64 15.14 -4.90 -3.95
N ARG A 65 15.82 -6.04 -3.87
CA ARG A 65 15.39 -7.17 -3.05
C ARG A 65 16.24 -7.22 -1.79
N ARG A 66 15.58 -7.20 -0.64
CA ARG A 66 16.28 -7.37 0.63
C ARG A 66 16.60 -8.84 0.91
N ARG A 67 17.54 -9.07 1.82
CA ARG A 67 17.77 -10.37 2.44
C ARG A 67 17.18 -10.37 3.85
N PHE A 68 16.51 -11.47 4.20
CA PHE A 68 16.05 -11.74 5.55
C PHE A 68 16.55 -13.12 5.94
N MET A 69 17.26 -13.26 7.06
CA MET A 69 17.90 -14.50 7.50
C MET A 69 18.73 -15.17 6.38
N GLY A 70 19.50 -14.38 5.62
CA GLY A 70 20.35 -14.86 4.53
C GLY A 70 19.64 -15.13 3.20
N GLN A 71 18.30 -15.19 3.15
CA GLN A 71 17.52 -15.46 1.94
C GLN A 71 16.94 -14.18 1.34
N LEU A 72 16.86 -14.12 0.02
CA LEU A 72 16.18 -13.02 -0.67
C LEU A 72 14.68 -13.11 -0.40
N VAL A 73 14.07 -12.02 0.08
CA VAL A 73 12.61 -11.97 0.20
C VAL A 73 11.95 -12.09 -1.18
N PRO A 74 10.80 -12.74 -1.29
CA PRO A 74 10.15 -13.01 -2.57
C PRO A 74 9.33 -11.79 -3.06
N ARG A 75 9.97 -10.62 -3.14
CA ARG A 75 9.46 -9.38 -3.75
C ARG A 75 10.57 -8.33 -3.79
N SER A 76 10.42 -7.30 -4.62
CA SER A 76 11.30 -6.12 -4.61
C SER A 76 10.61 -4.95 -3.90
N GLU A 77 11.40 -4.02 -3.37
CA GLU A 77 10.91 -2.91 -2.56
C GLU A 77 11.54 -1.58 -3.00
N ILE A 78 10.74 -0.50 -2.92
CA ILE A 78 11.21 0.90 -2.94
C ILE A 78 10.55 1.59 -1.74
N TYR A 79 11.30 2.39 -0.99
CA TYR A 79 10.79 3.19 0.11
C TYR A 79 10.97 4.67 -0.20
N MET A 80 9.89 5.45 -0.15
CA MET A 80 9.89 6.91 -0.32
C MET A 80 9.20 7.57 0.88
N GLY A 81 9.59 8.80 1.18
CA GLY A 81 8.98 9.56 2.28
C GLY A 81 9.56 10.94 2.47
N ASP A 82 9.01 11.65 3.45
CA ASP A 82 9.50 12.94 3.89
C ASP A 82 10.90 12.77 4.52
N PRO A 83 11.75 13.81 4.51
CA PRO A 83 13.01 13.78 5.23
C PRO A 83 12.81 13.43 6.71
N GLY A 84 13.62 12.50 7.22
CA GLY A 84 13.53 12.08 8.62
C GLY A 84 12.57 10.94 8.90
N THR A 85 11.80 10.45 7.92
CA THR A 85 10.93 9.27 8.09
C THR A 85 11.69 7.95 8.01
N ASN A 86 12.85 7.88 8.66
CA ASN A 86 13.60 6.64 8.80
C ASN A 86 12.84 5.71 9.74
N TYR A 87 12.79 4.42 9.43
CA TYR A 87 12.26 3.43 10.36
C TYR A 87 13.03 2.13 10.26
N THR A 88 12.92 1.31 11.31
CA THR A 88 13.57 0.00 11.35
C THR A 88 12.54 -1.10 11.24
N TYR A 89 12.68 -1.95 10.24
CA TYR A 89 11.86 -3.15 10.08
C TYR A 89 12.76 -4.38 9.94
N SER A 90 12.52 -5.40 10.75
CA SER A 90 13.32 -6.64 10.74
C SER A 90 14.84 -6.39 10.77
N ASN A 91 15.30 -5.54 11.70
CA ASN A 91 16.71 -5.14 11.90
C ASN A 91 17.36 -4.43 10.70
N ARG A 92 16.58 -3.82 9.81
CA ARG A 92 17.07 -2.96 8.73
C ARG A 92 16.51 -1.55 8.86
N ALA A 93 17.40 -0.58 8.80
CA ALA A 93 17.02 0.81 8.64
C ALA A 93 16.56 1.07 7.19
N TYR A 94 15.40 1.67 7.04
CA TYR A 94 14.90 2.23 5.79
C TYR A 94 15.14 3.73 5.80
N VAL A 95 15.91 4.20 4.82
CA VAL A 95 16.10 5.63 4.55
C VAL A 95 15.23 5.96 3.34
N PRO A 96 14.34 6.95 3.43
CA PRO A 96 13.42 7.24 2.34
C PRO A 96 14.14 7.86 1.15
N LEU A 97 13.77 7.43 -0.04
CA LEU A 97 14.00 8.20 -1.26
C LEU A 97 13.05 9.40 -1.29
N PRO A 98 13.41 10.49 -1.96
CA PRO A 98 12.49 11.61 -2.20
C PRO A 98 11.22 11.14 -2.95
N TRP A 99 10.11 11.80 -2.66
CA TRP A 99 8.87 11.59 -3.41
C TRP A 99 9.06 11.90 -4.89
N ILE A 100 8.55 11.04 -5.76
CA ILE A 100 8.34 11.40 -7.16
C ILE A 100 6.95 12.05 -7.29
N PRO A 101 6.76 12.99 -8.23
CA PRO A 101 5.53 13.77 -8.34
C PRO A 101 4.25 12.92 -8.42
N GLU A 102 4.28 11.80 -9.15
CA GLU A 102 3.13 10.93 -9.35
C GLU A 102 2.73 10.18 -8.06
N VAL A 103 3.70 9.75 -7.28
CA VAL A 103 3.45 9.07 -6.00
C VAL A 103 3.02 10.09 -4.94
N ASP A 104 3.55 11.32 -4.98
CA ASP A 104 3.11 12.39 -4.09
C ASP A 104 1.67 12.83 -4.40
N ALA A 105 1.31 13.01 -5.67
CA ALA A 105 -0.07 13.29 -6.07
C ALA A 105 -1.04 12.20 -5.59
N LEU A 106 -0.63 10.92 -5.71
CA LEU A 106 -1.41 9.81 -5.20
C LEU A 106 -1.53 9.85 -3.67
N ARG A 107 -0.44 10.17 -2.94
CA ARG A 107 -0.45 10.37 -1.48
C ARG A 107 -1.49 11.42 -1.09
N GLN A 108 -1.50 12.57 -1.76
CA GLN A 108 -2.46 13.65 -1.50
C GLN A 108 -3.91 13.18 -1.72
N LYS A 109 -4.17 12.42 -2.79
CA LYS A 109 -5.49 11.84 -3.06
C LYS A 109 -5.92 10.87 -1.95
N VAL A 110 -5.01 10.01 -1.49
CA VAL A 110 -5.25 9.07 -0.38
C VAL A 110 -5.50 9.81 0.93
N GLN A 111 -4.71 10.87 1.22
CA GLN A 111 -4.92 11.72 2.40
C GLN A 111 -6.29 12.39 2.40
N HIS A 112 -6.69 12.92 1.23
CA HIS A 112 -8.00 13.54 1.08
C HIS A 112 -9.13 12.53 1.34
N ALA A 113 -9.06 11.34 0.75
CA ALA A 113 -10.09 10.31 0.89
C ALA A 113 -10.19 9.75 2.31
N THR A 114 -9.07 9.58 3.00
CA THR A 114 -9.03 9.00 4.35
C THR A 114 -9.19 10.05 5.46
N GLY A 115 -8.91 11.32 5.18
CA GLY A 115 -8.80 12.38 6.19
C GLY A 115 -7.60 12.16 7.13
N LYS A 116 -6.58 11.42 6.69
CA LYS A 116 -5.38 11.09 7.44
C LYS A 116 -4.13 11.56 6.70
N GLU A 117 -3.09 11.89 7.44
CA GLU A 117 -1.79 12.24 6.90
C GLU A 117 -0.91 11.01 6.72
N PHE A 118 -0.13 11.00 5.64
CA PHE A 118 0.88 9.99 5.35
C PHE A 118 2.17 10.69 4.93
N ASN A 119 3.28 10.28 5.51
CA ASN A 119 4.60 10.87 5.24
C ASN A 119 5.59 9.85 4.69
N SER A 120 5.14 8.63 4.43
CA SER A 120 5.96 7.57 3.86
C SER A 120 5.13 6.59 3.03
N VAL A 121 5.79 5.91 2.09
CA VAL A 121 5.22 4.81 1.31
C VAL A 121 6.27 3.72 1.11
N LEU A 122 5.89 2.50 1.45
CA LEU A 122 6.64 1.31 1.04
C LEU A 122 5.94 0.70 -0.18
N MET A 123 6.64 0.69 -1.29
CA MET A 123 6.20 0.03 -2.51
C MET A 123 6.76 -1.39 -2.56
N ASN A 124 5.92 -2.36 -2.85
CA ASN A 124 6.29 -3.76 -3.02
C ASN A 124 5.93 -4.22 -4.43
N LEU A 125 6.93 -4.68 -5.18
CA LEU A 125 6.76 -5.30 -6.49
C LEU A 125 6.75 -6.83 -6.34
N TYR A 126 5.60 -7.42 -6.63
CA TYR A 126 5.41 -8.85 -6.86
C TYR A 126 5.52 -9.07 -8.37
N ARG A 127 6.58 -9.73 -8.82
CA ARG A 127 6.89 -9.91 -10.27
C ARG A 127 5.92 -10.87 -10.94
N ASP A 128 5.48 -11.86 -10.17
CA ASP A 128 4.50 -12.89 -10.54
C ASP A 128 3.89 -13.51 -9.27
N GLY A 129 3.18 -14.61 -9.44
CA GLY A 129 2.54 -15.34 -8.34
C GLY A 129 3.48 -16.08 -7.39
N ASN A 130 4.78 -16.23 -7.71
CA ASN A 130 5.77 -16.81 -6.80
C ASN A 130 6.19 -15.81 -5.73
N ASP A 131 6.06 -14.52 -6.01
CA ASP A 131 6.31 -13.48 -5.03
C ASP A 131 5.13 -13.35 -4.05
N SER A 132 5.46 -13.16 -2.77
CA SER A 132 4.50 -13.20 -1.67
C SER A 132 4.98 -12.37 -0.47
N VAL A 133 4.10 -12.12 0.47
CA VAL A 133 4.44 -11.66 1.81
C VAL A 133 3.76 -12.57 2.84
N ALA A 134 4.54 -13.07 3.79
CA ALA A 134 4.04 -13.92 4.86
C ALA A 134 3.16 -13.13 5.86
N ALA A 135 2.38 -13.85 6.65
CA ALA A 135 1.48 -13.27 7.63
C ALA A 135 2.22 -12.39 8.66
N HIS A 136 1.88 -11.10 8.70
CA HIS A 136 2.46 -10.07 9.56
C HIS A 136 1.41 -9.05 9.96
N SER A 137 1.75 -8.18 10.89
CA SER A 137 1.03 -6.95 11.22
C SER A 137 1.97 -5.77 10.99
N ASP A 138 1.43 -4.62 10.60
CA ASP A 138 2.14 -3.34 10.54
C ASP A 138 1.99 -2.65 11.91
N ALA A 139 2.73 -3.11 12.91
CA ALA A 139 2.61 -2.69 14.32
C ALA A 139 3.93 -2.20 14.91
N GLU A 140 4.83 -1.70 14.06
CA GLU A 140 6.08 -1.09 14.49
C GLU A 140 5.80 0.15 15.34
N PRO A 141 6.59 0.41 16.41
CA PRO A 141 6.41 1.56 17.28
C PRO A 141 6.34 2.89 16.53
N GLU A 142 7.10 3.02 15.44
CA GLU A 142 7.17 4.22 14.58
C GLU A 142 5.85 4.55 13.88
N TYR A 143 4.90 3.61 13.82
CA TYR A 143 3.56 3.85 13.25
C TYR A 143 2.55 4.33 14.29
N GLY A 144 2.93 4.34 15.59
CA GLY A 144 2.06 4.69 16.70
C GLY A 144 1.11 3.55 17.09
N ARG A 145 0.26 3.84 18.08
CA ARG A 145 -0.57 2.81 18.73
C ARG A 145 -1.60 2.18 17.80
N ASN A 146 -2.32 2.97 17.05
CA ASN A 146 -3.41 2.53 16.16
C ASN A 146 -3.17 3.09 14.75
N PRO A 147 -2.22 2.53 14.00
CA PRO A 147 -1.85 3.08 12.71
C PRO A 147 -2.96 2.96 11.69
N VAL A 148 -3.08 3.98 10.86
CA VAL A 148 -3.87 3.89 9.64
C VAL A 148 -2.93 3.53 8.50
N ILE A 149 -3.20 2.40 7.86
CA ILE A 149 -2.42 1.85 6.76
C ILE A 149 -3.27 1.90 5.50
N ALA A 150 -2.85 2.66 4.50
CA ALA A 150 -3.56 2.76 3.23
C ALA A 150 -2.77 2.03 2.13
N SER A 151 -3.38 1.02 1.55
CA SER A 151 -2.75 0.07 0.63
C SER A 151 -3.41 0.15 -0.75
N LEU A 152 -2.73 0.76 -1.72
CA LEU A 152 -3.19 0.86 -3.11
C LEU A 152 -2.56 -0.25 -3.96
N SER A 153 -3.37 -0.90 -4.79
CA SER A 153 -2.95 -2.03 -5.64
C SER A 153 -2.95 -1.66 -7.12
N LEU A 154 -1.87 -1.99 -7.81
CA LEU A 154 -1.70 -1.80 -9.25
C LEU A 154 -1.30 -3.13 -9.91
N GLY A 155 -1.83 -3.41 -11.09
CA GLY A 155 -1.48 -4.60 -11.87
C GLY A 155 -2.32 -5.82 -11.51
N ALA A 156 -1.68 -6.99 -11.42
CA ALA A 156 -2.38 -8.26 -11.19
C ALA A 156 -3.20 -8.26 -9.89
N GLU A 157 -4.39 -8.81 -9.96
CA GLU A 157 -5.22 -9.05 -8.79
C GLU A 157 -4.61 -10.14 -7.92
N ARG A 158 -4.57 -9.92 -6.61
CA ARG A 158 -4.02 -10.89 -5.67
C ARG A 158 -4.94 -11.04 -4.46
N LEU A 159 -5.05 -12.25 -3.98
CA LEU A 159 -5.74 -12.56 -2.75
C LEU A 159 -5.01 -11.91 -1.56
N PHE A 160 -5.76 -11.22 -0.71
CA PHE A 160 -5.34 -10.69 0.58
C PHE A 160 -6.07 -11.46 1.66
N ARG A 161 -5.32 -12.08 2.56
CA ARG A 161 -5.85 -12.87 3.67
C ARG A 161 -5.57 -12.20 4.99
N MET A 162 -6.55 -12.26 5.88
CA MET A 162 -6.40 -11.86 7.27
C MET A 162 -6.74 -13.04 8.18
N LYS A 163 -5.95 -13.17 9.24
CA LYS A 163 -6.14 -14.16 10.31
C LYS A 163 -6.06 -13.45 11.65
N GLN A 164 -7.06 -13.69 12.50
CA GLN A 164 -7.08 -13.19 13.86
C GLN A 164 -5.91 -13.75 14.67
N ILE A 165 -5.23 -12.90 15.45
CA ILE A 165 -4.04 -13.28 16.24
C ILE A 165 -4.43 -14.22 17.37
N ASN A 166 -5.42 -13.84 18.17
CA ASN A 166 -5.90 -14.60 19.33
C ASN A 166 -7.31 -15.14 19.07
N GLY A 167 -7.49 -15.87 17.95
CA GLY A 167 -8.79 -16.42 17.57
C GLY A 167 -8.71 -17.26 16.31
N ASN A 168 -9.89 -17.67 15.83
CA ASN A 168 -10.01 -18.54 14.66
C ASN A 168 -10.59 -17.83 13.44
N ALA A 169 -10.98 -16.55 13.59
CA ALA A 169 -11.57 -15.81 12.49
C ALA A 169 -10.59 -15.60 11.35
N ARG A 170 -11.09 -15.72 10.13
CA ARG A 170 -10.37 -15.49 8.88
C ARG A 170 -11.22 -14.66 7.96
N TRP A 171 -10.56 -13.86 7.15
CA TRP A 171 -11.22 -13.04 6.15
C TRP A 171 -10.31 -12.89 4.93
N GLU A 172 -10.89 -12.80 3.75
CA GLU A 172 -10.18 -12.71 2.48
C GLU A 172 -10.88 -11.72 1.55
N ILE A 173 -10.08 -11.05 0.74
CA ILE A 173 -10.55 -10.20 -0.35
C ILE A 173 -9.55 -10.25 -1.51
N THR A 174 -10.03 -10.17 -2.74
CA THR A 174 -9.18 -9.95 -3.92
C THR A 174 -8.92 -8.46 -4.07
N LEU A 175 -7.65 -8.07 -3.98
CA LEU A 175 -7.22 -6.69 -4.21
C LEU A 175 -7.11 -6.43 -5.70
N ARG A 176 -7.99 -5.59 -6.23
CA ARG A 176 -8.11 -5.30 -7.66
C ARG A 176 -7.19 -4.17 -8.11
N HIS A 177 -6.96 -4.11 -9.42
CA HIS A 177 -6.22 -3.02 -10.07
C HIS A 177 -6.89 -1.65 -9.81
N GLY A 178 -6.12 -0.67 -9.31
CA GLY A 178 -6.62 0.66 -8.96
C GLY A 178 -7.41 0.72 -7.65
N SER A 179 -7.46 -0.37 -6.86
CA SER A 179 -8.18 -0.41 -5.59
C SER A 179 -7.37 0.13 -4.42
N LEU A 180 -8.08 0.67 -3.42
CA LEU A 180 -7.53 1.10 -2.14
C LEU A 180 -8.14 0.29 -1.00
N LEU A 181 -7.31 -0.37 -0.22
CA LEU A 181 -7.67 -0.98 1.07
C LEU A 181 -7.10 -0.12 2.19
N VAL A 182 -7.92 0.20 3.20
CA VAL A 182 -7.46 0.91 4.40
C VAL A 182 -7.74 0.04 5.62
N MET A 183 -6.71 -0.15 6.42
CA MET A 183 -6.77 -0.79 7.73
C MET A 183 -6.55 0.27 8.80
N ALA A 184 -7.44 0.35 9.79
CA ALA A 184 -7.42 1.38 10.84
C ALA A 184 -7.74 0.77 12.22
N GLY A 185 -7.86 1.63 13.23
CA GLY A 185 -8.22 1.22 14.58
C GLY A 185 -7.26 0.18 15.15
N GLU A 186 -7.80 -0.82 15.80
CA GLU A 186 -7.02 -1.90 16.43
C GLU A 186 -6.68 -3.07 15.47
N THR A 187 -6.89 -2.89 14.17
CA THR A 187 -6.69 -3.97 13.18
C THR A 187 -5.30 -4.59 13.28
N GLN A 188 -4.25 -3.78 13.42
CA GLN A 188 -2.87 -4.30 13.47
C GLN A 188 -2.52 -5.02 14.79
N HIS A 189 -3.30 -4.82 15.86
CA HIS A 189 -3.15 -5.53 17.13
C HIS A 189 -3.87 -6.88 17.13
N ASN A 190 -4.97 -6.97 16.38
CA ASN A 190 -5.85 -8.13 16.43
C ASN A 190 -5.69 -9.08 15.23
N TRP A 191 -5.07 -8.60 14.14
CA TRP A 191 -5.02 -9.35 12.88
C TRP A 191 -3.63 -9.33 12.26
N ARG A 192 -3.26 -10.47 11.67
CA ARG A 192 -2.15 -10.57 10.71
C ARG A 192 -2.72 -10.66 9.31
N HIS A 193 -1.98 -10.12 8.35
CA HIS A 193 -2.36 -10.16 6.93
C HIS A 193 -1.22 -10.66 6.07
N GLU A 194 -1.56 -11.25 4.91
CA GLU A 194 -0.62 -11.81 3.96
C GLU A 194 -1.10 -11.67 2.52
N ILE A 195 -0.14 -11.73 1.58
CA ILE A 195 -0.40 -12.03 0.17
C ILE A 195 0.22 -13.41 -0.08
N PRO A 196 -0.57 -14.48 -0.20
CA PRO A 196 -0.07 -15.81 -0.45
C PRO A 196 0.51 -15.94 -1.86
N LYS A 197 1.29 -16.99 -2.11
CA LYS A 197 1.66 -17.38 -3.48
C LYS A 197 0.41 -17.72 -4.29
N ASP A 198 0.46 -17.42 -5.57
CA ASP A 198 -0.57 -17.74 -6.55
C ASP A 198 0.08 -18.25 -7.84
N PRO A 199 0.29 -19.55 -7.98
CA PRO A 199 0.98 -20.13 -9.14
C PRO A 199 0.32 -19.84 -10.48
N THR A 200 -0.93 -19.40 -10.49
CA THR A 200 -1.67 -19.06 -11.71
C THR A 200 -1.43 -17.63 -12.19
N CYS A 201 -0.91 -16.77 -11.31
CA CYS A 201 -0.63 -15.37 -11.61
C CYS A 201 0.75 -15.23 -12.29
N ASN A 202 0.76 -14.77 -13.53
CA ASN A 202 1.97 -14.54 -14.34
C ASN A 202 2.24 -13.07 -14.65
N GLN A 203 1.48 -12.16 -14.06
CA GLN A 203 1.59 -10.72 -14.27
C GLN A 203 2.09 -10.00 -13.02
N PRO A 204 2.78 -8.86 -13.17
CA PRO A 204 3.28 -8.10 -12.05
C PRO A 204 2.17 -7.37 -11.30
N ARG A 205 2.39 -7.19 -9.99
CA ARG A 205 1.60 -6.34 -9.11
C ARG A 205 2.53 -5.41 -8.33
N ILE A 206 2.16 -4.14 -8.24
CA ILE A 206 2.78 -3.20 -7.31
C ILE A 206 1.75 -2.84 -6.23
N ASN A 207 2.19 -2.89 -4.98
CA ASN A 207 1.44 -2.39 -3.85
C ASN A 207 2.12 -1.15 -3.29
N LEU A 208 1.37 -0.07 -3.11
CA LEU A 208 1.84 1.14 -2.44
C LEU A 208 1.19 1.22 -1.07
N THR A 209 1.98 1.02 -0.02
CA THR A 209 1.49 1.05 1.37
C THR A 209 1.91 2.36 2.02
N PHE A 210 0.96 3.30 2.11
CA PHE A 210 1.14 4.60 2.74
C PHE A 210 1.00 4.47 4.26
N ARG A 211 1.93 5.10 4.99
CA ARG A 211 1.99 5.09 6.46
C ARG A 211 2.40 6.47 6.97
N ARG A 212 2.08 6.74 8.21
CA ARG A 212 2.63 7.88 8.95
C ARG A 212 3.68 7.36 9.92
N ILE A 213 4.92 7.78 9.70
CA ILE A 213 6.01 7.60 10.65
C ILE A 213 5.90 8.74 11.68
N ILE A 214 5.88 8.40 12.95
CA ILE A 214 5.98 9.37 14.05
C ILE A 214 7.39 9.30 14.65
N ASP A 215 7.88 10.43 15.12
CA ASP A 215 9.13 10.44 15.87
C ASP A 215 8.86 9.82 17.26
N VAL A 216 9.45 8.65 17.51
CA VAL A 216 9.33 7.97 18.83
C VAL A 216 10.40 8.40 19.81
N ASN A 217 11.33 9.27 19.39
CA ASN A 217 12.45 9.78 20.19
C ASN A 217 12.33 11.28 20.53
N GLY A 218 11.16 11.90 20.26
CA GLY A 218 10.84 13.28 20.57
C GLY A 218 10.32 13.51 21.99
#